data_f56d966515c7de6581dac297a20f016f
#
_entry.id   f56d966515c7de6581dac297a20f016f
#
_cell.length_a   1.000
_cell.length_b   1.000
_cell.length_c   1.000
_cell.angle_alpha   90.00
_cell.angle_beta   90.00
_cell.angle_gamma   90.00
#
_symmetry.space_group_name_H-M   'P 1'
#
loop_
_entity.id
_entity.type
_entity.pdbx_description
1 polymer ?
#
loop_
_entity_poly.entity_id
_entity_poly.type
_entity_poly.pdbx_seq_one_letter_code
_entity_poly.pdbx_strand_id
1 'polypeptide(L)'
;RPEEDPEKPVKEQLIKSCALKKMETLFRRWRKELNHFVEKKTPEFIGKYEKIKDHWPAFVAHKTSEKSKKMSTTNKQNAVKKKLHHRTGSGGYLKARPKWSKEENDLLEKGIEPETMYWPDRCRTWFFGAGGTLDPVSGMCRWTDEQLEIPVKNLRHYINAVQKGTFVLDREKDELTMALGNPEHPG
;
A
#
# COMPACT_ATOMS: atom_id res chain seq x y z
N ARG A 1 46.95 13.82 5.12
CA ARG A 1 45.98 13.00 4.35
C ARG A 1 44.61 13.54 4.72
N PRO A 2 43.73 13.85 3.76
CA PRO A 2 42.35 14.23 4.11
C PRO A 2 41.69 13.05 4.86
N GLU A 3 41.14 13.34 6.02
CA GLU A 3 40.34 12.36 6.79
C GLU A 3 39.18 11.86 5.91
N GLU A 4 39.15 10.57 5.66
CA GLU A 4 38.00 9.97 4.94
C GLU A 4 36.74 10.09 5.81
N ASP A 5 35.73 10.74 5.27
CA ASP A 5 34.42 10.88 5.93
C ASP A 5 33.85 9.45 6.28
N PRO A 6 33.73 9.11 7.57
CA PRO A 6 33.27 7.77 7.99
C PRO A 6 31.85 7.45 7.54
N GLU A 7 31.05 8.47 7.19
CA GLU A 7 29.68 8.29 6.67
C GLU A 7 29.63 8.10 5.16
N LYS A 8 30.75 8.29 4.44
CA LYS A 8 30.82 8.19 2.97
C LYS A 8 30.25 6.89 2.43
N PRO A 9 30.59 5.69 2.94
CA PRO A 9 30.05 4.43 2.41
C PRO A 9 28.53 4.30 2.63
N VAL A 10 27.99 4.82 3.73
CA VAL A 10 26.54 4.81 4.01
C VAL A 10 25.80 5.75 3.05
N LYS A 11 26.35 6.95 2.79
CA LYS A 11 25.79 7.92 1.84
C LYS A 11 25.81 7.36 0.41
N GLU A 12 26.92 6.73 0.00
CA GLU A 12 27.02 6.10 -1.33
C GLU A 12 26.01 4.97 -1.51
N GLN A 13 25.82 4.11 -0.52
CA GLN A 13 24.82 3.04 -0.56
C GLN A 13 23.39 3.58 -0.61
N LEU A 14 23.09 4.65 0.14
CA LEU A 14 21.80 5.33 0.09
C LEU A 14 21.53 5.92 -1.30
N ILE A 15 22.50 6.62 -1.89
CA ILE A 15 22.40 7.20 -3.24
C ILE A 15 22.15 6.10 -4.27
N LYS A 16 22.91 4.98 -4.20
CA LYS A 16 22.73 3.82 -5.08
C LYS A 16 21.32 3.23 -4.95
N SER A 17 20.85 3.03 -3.72
CA SER A 17 19.50 2.52 -3.45
C SER A 17 18.41 3.43 -4.03
N CYS A 18 18.54 4.75 -3.82
CA CYS A 18 17.60 5.73 -4.37
C CYS A 18 17.61 5.73 -5.91
N ALA A 19 18.81 5.67 -6.52
CA ALA A 19 18.96 5.61 -7.98
C ALA A 19 18.29 4.34 -8.56
N LEU A 20 18.54 3.17 -7.96
CA LEU A 20 17.93 1.91 -8.38
C LEU A 20 16.40 1.93 -8.26
N LYS A 21 15.84 2.46 -7.17
CA LYS A 21 14.39 2.64 -7.02
C LYS A 21 13.80 3.56 -8.09
N LYS A 22 14.51 4.64 -8.42
CA LYS A 22 14.09 5.54 -9.49
C LYS A 22 14.12 4.86 -10.85
N MET A 23 15.18 4.13 -11.16
CA MET A 23 15.32 3.36 -12.40
C MET A 23 14.21 2.31 -12.52
N GLU A 24 13.91 1.56 -11.45
CA GLU A 24 12.82 0.58 -11.41
C GLU A 24 11.46 1.25 -11.74
N THR A 25 11.20 2.40 -11.17
CA THR A 25 9.95 3.15 -11.43
C THR A 25 9.85 3.59 -12.88
N LEU A 26 10.94 4.12 -13.45
CA LEU A 26 11.00 4.54 -14.86
C LEU A 26 10.83 3.33 -15.79
N PHE A 27 11.48 2.21 -15.47
CA PHE A 27 11.37 0.97 -16.25
C PHE A 27 9.97 0.38 -16.22
N ARG A 28 9.31 0.36 -15.05
CA ARG A 28 7.89 -0.06 -14.95
C ARG A 28 6.98 0.81 -15.81
N ARG A 29 7.17 2.14 -15.79
CA ARG A 29 6.41 3.08 -16.61
C ARG A 29 6.63 2.83 -18.10
N TRP A 30 7.88 2.68 -18.51
CA TRP A 30 8.25 2.38 -19.89
C TRP A 30 7.65 1.04 -20.37
N ARG A 31 7.74 -0.02 -19.56
CA ARG A 31 7.10 -1.31 -19.86
C ARG A 31 5.58 -1.18 -20.01
N LYS A 32 4.94 -0.33 -19.23
CA LYS A 32 3.49 -0.07 -19.35
C LYS A 32 3.17 0.58 -20.69
N GLU A 33 3.97 1.53 -21.14
CA GLU A 33 3.84 2.15 -22.45
C GLU A 33 4.01 1.11 -23.58
N LEU A 34 5.02 0.22 -23.49
CA LEU A 34 5.22 -0.85 -24.46
C LEU A 34 4.04 -1.83 -24.52
N ASN A 35 3.42 -2.17 -23.39
CA ASN A 35 2.25 -3.04 -23.39
C ASN A 35 1.09 -2.47 -24.23
N HIS A 36 0.92 -1.16 -24.27
CA HIS A 36 -0.09 -0.52 -25.10
C HIS A 36 0.12 -0.78 -26.61
N PHE A 37 1.37 -0.86 -27.03
CA PHE A 37 1.69 -1.19 -28.42
C PHE A 37 1.46 -2.66 -28.77
N VAL A 38 1.62 -3.58 -27.83
CA VAL A 38 1.34 -5.01 -28.07
C VAL A 38 -0.12 -5.23 -28.49
N GLU A 39 -1.06 -4.44 -27.92
CA GLU A 39 -2.49 -4.59 -28.19
C GLU A 39 -2.96 -3.82 -29.44
N LYS A 40 -2.25 -2.76 -29.85
CA LYS A 40 -2.74 -1.84 -30.88
C LYS A 40 -1.93 -1.85 -32.17
N LYS A 41 -0.65 -1.57 -32.08
CA LYS A 41 0.26 -1.54 -33.24
C LYS A 41 1.71 -1.58 -32.78
N THR A 42 2.62 -2.00 -33.70
CA THR A 42 4.06 -1.92 -33.46
C THR A 42 4.50 -0.46 -33.26
N PRO A 43 5.35 -0.16 -32.26
CA PRO A 43 5.87 1.19 -32.07
C PRO A 43 6.79 1.57 -33.21
N GLU A 44 6.88 2.86 -33.50
CA GLU A 44 7.95 3.40 -34.33
C GLU A 44 9.26 3.29 -33.53
N PHE A 45 10.24 2.57 -34.09
CA PHE A 45 11.52 2.31 -33.42
C PHE A 45 12.46 3.50 -33.56
N ILE A 46 12.04 4.66 -33.02
CA ILE A 46 12.79 5.92 -33.05
C ILE A 46 12.94 6.42 -31.60
N GLY A 47 14.07 7.05 -31.30
CA GLY A 47 14.36 7.66 -30.01
C GLY A 47 14.28 6.66 -28.86
N LYS A 48 13.38 6.86 -27.91
CA LYS A 48 13.27 6.01 -26.71
C LYS A 48 12.91 4.54 -26.99
N TYR A 49 12.41 4.20 -28.17
CA TYR A 49 12.04 2.85 -28.58
C TYR A 49 13.06 2.17 -29.50
N GLU A 50 14.09 2.88 -29.94
CA GLU A 50 15.11 2.35 -30.86
C GLU A 50 15.77 1.08 -30.29
N LYS A 51 16.18 1.12 -29.04
CA LYS A 51 16.87 -0.01 -28.38
C LYS A 51 16.03 -1.25 -28.17
N ILE A 52 14.69 -1.17 -28.29
CA ILE A 52 13.82 -2.35 -28.15
C ILE A 52 13.58 -3.06 -29.49
N LYS A 53 13.98 -2.48 -30.61
CA LYS A 53 13.71 -3.00 -31.96
C LYS A 53 14.03 -4.48 -32.09
N ASP A 54 15.24 -4.88 -31.72
CA ASP A 54 15.70 -6.26 -31.86
C ASP A 54 15.05 -7.21 -30.84
N HIS A 55 14.57 -6.68 -29.71
CA HIS A 55 13.91 -7.44 -28.65
C HIS A 55 12.38 -7.42 -28.73
N TRP A 56 11.81 -6.63 -29.65
CA TRP A 56 10.37 -6.47 -29.78
C TRP A 56 9.63 -7.77 -30.05
N PRO A 57 10.05 -8.65 -31.00
CA PRO A 57 9.37 -9.92 -31.23
C PRO A 57 9.33 -10.80 -29.98
N ALA A 58 10.44 -10.90 -29.25
CA ALA A 58 10.52 -11.67 -28.01
C ALA A 58 9.62 -11.07 -26.90
N PHE A 59 9.55 -9.73 -26.80
CA PHE A 59 8.67 -9.05 -25.87
C PHE A 59 7.19 -9.32 -26.17
N VAL A 60 6.79 -9.23 -27.44
CA VAL A 60 5.42 -9.55 -27.87
C VAL A 60 5.09 -11.01 -27.59
N ALA A 61 5.96 -11.95 -27.97
CA ALA A 61 5.77 -13.38 -27.71
C ALA A 61 5.59 -13.68 -26.23
N HIS A 62 6.40 -13.06 -25.36
CA HIS A 62 6.26 -13.19 -23.90
C HIS A 62 4.90 -12.66 -23.43
N LYS A 63 4.46 -11.49 -23.88
CA LYS A 63 3.21 -10.84 -23.45
C LYS A 63 1.95 -11.55 -23.95
N THR A 64 2.02 -12.14 -25.14
CA THR A 64 0.91 -12.89 -25.73
C THR A 64 0.88 -14.36 -25.35
N SER A 65 1.91 -14.85 -24.65
CA SER A 65 1.98 -16.24 -24.19
C SER A 65 0.80 -16.58 -23.26
N GLU A 66 0.35 -17.82 -23.30
CA GLU A 66 -0.73 -18.34 -22.45
C GLU A 66 -0.42 -18.14 -20.94
N LYS A 67 0.83 -18.29 -20.52
CA LYS A 67 1.28 -18.04 -19.15
C LYS A 67 1.03 -16.57 -18.75
N SER A 68 1.39 -15.60 -19.60
CA SER A 68 1.18 -14.17 -19.33
C SER A 68 -0.29 -13.80 -19.31
N LYS A 69 -1.09 -14.34 -20.24
CA LYS A 69 -2.54 -14.14 -20.29
C LYS A 69 -3.22 -14.69 -19.03
N LYS A 70 -2.89 -15.93 -18.64
CA LYS A 70 -3.42 -16.56 -17.43
C LYS A 70 -3.09 -15.73 -16.17
N MET A 71 -1.83 -15.29 -16.05
CA MET A 71 -1.41 -14.44 -14.93
C MET A 71 -2.17 -13.10 -14.91
N SER A 72 -2.33 -12.46 -16.07
CA SER A 72 -3.10 -11.21 -16.20
C SER A 72 -4.57 -11.39 -15.79
N THR A 73 -5.20 -12.48 -16.24
CA THR A 73 -6.60 -12.81 -15.88
C THR A 73 -6.74 -13.05 -14.38
N THR A 74 -5.84 -13.85 -13.78
CA THR A 74 -5.83 -14.10 -12.33
C THR A 74 -5.67 -12.80 -11.55
N ASN A 75 -4.74 -11.92 -11.97
CA ASN A 75 -4.52 -10.64 -11.30
C ASN A 75 -5.73 -9.71 -11.43
N LYS A 76 -6.40 -9.67 -12.59
CA LYS A 76 -7.66 -8.92 -12.77
C LYS A 76 -8.75 -9.45 -11.85
N GLN A 77 -8.93 -10.77 -11.77
CA GLN A 77 -9.90 -11.40 -10.87
C GLN A 77 -9.60 -11.09 -9.40
N ASN A 78 -8.33 -11.15 -8.99
CA ASN A 78 -7.92 -10.81 -7.63
C ASN A 78 -8.15 -9.32 -7.32
N ALA A 79 -7.92 -8.43 -8.29
CA ALA A 79 -8.22 -7.01 -8.14
C ALA A 79 -9.72 -6.73 -7.94
N VAL A 80 -10.59 -7.46 -8.67
CA VAL A 80 -12.05 -7.35 -8.52
C VAL A 80 -12.52 -7.87 -7.15
N LYS A 81 -11.86 -8.90 -6.62
CA LYS A 81 -12.18 -9.45 -5.28
C LYS A 81 -11.81 -8.50 -4.14
N LYS A 82 -10.97 -7.51 -4.38
CA LYS A 82 -10.54 -6.55 -3.36
C LYS A 82 -11.70 -5.62 -3.01
N LYS A 83 -12.36 -5.88 -1.89
CA LYS A 83 -13.51 -5.09 -1.40
C LYS A 83 -13.11 -3.75 -0.81
N LEU A 84 -11.98 -3.71 -0.09
CA LEU A 84 -11.52 -2.50 0.60
C LEU A 84 -10.31 -1.91 -0.13
N HIS A 85 -10.41 -0.63 -0.48
CA HIS A 85 -9.35 0.09 -1.18
C HIS A 85 -8.71 1.13 -0.25
N HIS A 86 -7.37 1.21 -0.27
CA HIS A 86 -6.68 2.29 0.42
C HIS A 86 -6.96 3.63 -0.26
N ARG A 87 -7.29 4.64 0.54
CA ARG A 87 -7.60 6.02 0.09
C ARG A 87 -6.47 7.00 0.41
N THR A 88 -5.24 6.50 0.55
CA THR A 88 -4.05 7.32 0.90
C THR A 88 -3.52 8.15 -0.26
N GLY A 89 -4.01 7.95 -1.48
CA GLY A 89 -3.55 8.67 -2.68
C GLY A 89 -2.12 8.31 -3.09
N SER A 90 -1.51 9.13 -3.96
CA SER A 90 -0.16 8.90 -4.51
C SER A 90 0.97 9.02 -3.49
N GLY A 91 0.71 9.64 -2.34
CA GLY A 91 1.68 9.81 -1.26
C GLY A 91 1.81 8.62 -0.33
N GLY A 92 0.86 7.67 -0.40
CA GLY A 92 0.79 6.51 0.48
C GLY A 92 0.70 6.89 1.97
N TYR A 93 0.97 5.91 2.81
CA TYR A 93 0.92 6.08 4.27
C TYR A 93 1.90 7.11 4.81
N LEU A 94 3.08 7.27 4.18
CA LEU A 94 4.11 8.20 4.64
C LEU A 94 3.60 9.65 4.68
N LYS A 95 2.81 10.06 3.68
CA LYS A 95 2.21 11.40 3.64
C LYS A 95 0.90 11.52 4.40
N ALA A 96 0.19 10.41 4.57
CA ALA A 96 -1.12 10.41 5.21
C ALA A 96 -1.02 10.37 6.75
N ARG A 97 -0.10 9.58 7.31
CA ARG A 97 0.08 9.45 8.77
C ARG A 97 0.22 10.77 9.54
N PRO A 98 1.02 11.77 9.12
CA PRO A 98 1.12 13.03 9.83
C PRO A 98 -0.22 13.78 9.91
N LYS A 99 -1.07 13.65 8.88
CA LYS A 99 -2.40 14.28 8.88
C LYS A 99 -3.32 13.64 9.91
N TRP A 100 -3.35 12.30 9.97
CA TRP A 100 -4.16 11.56 10.94
C TRP A 100 -3.72 11.81 12.37
N SER A 101 -2.40 11.83 12.62
CA SER A 101 -1.88 12.18 13.94
C SER A 101 -2.23 13.61 14.35
N LYS A 102 -2.27 14.54 13.38
CA LYS A 102 -2.72 15.90 13.65
C LYS A 102 -4.21 15.95 14.03
N GLU A 103 -5.08 15.24 13.29
CA GLU A 103 -6.50 15.15 13.61
C GLU A 103 -6.76 14.60 15.01
N GLU A 104 -6.02 13.57 15.42
CA GLU A 104 -6.11 13.01 16.77
C GLU A 104 -5.63 14.01 17.83
N ASN A 105 -4.50 14.71 17.59
CA ASN A 105 -4.01 15.74 18.51
C ASN A 105 -4.95 16.93 18.64
N ASP A 106 -5.55 17.39 17.53
CA ASP A 106 -6.53 18.48 17.53
C ASP A 106 -7.78 18.14 18.38
N LEU A 107 -8.15 16.85 18.47
CA LEU A 107 -9.21 16.36 19.35
C LEU A 107 -8.76 16.35 20.81
N LEU A 108 -7.56 15.85 21.09
CA LEU A 108 -7.00 15.83 22.45
C LEU A 108 -6.84 17.23 23.04
N GLU A 109 -6.42 18.21 22.23
CA GLU A 109 -6.35 19.63 22.64
C GLU A 109 -7.71 20.21 23.04
N LYS A 110 -8.80 19.67 22.49
CA LYS A 110 -10.19 20.02 22.85
C LYS A 110 -10.72 19.20 24.03
N GLY A 111 -9.91 18.34 24.63
CA GLY A 111 -10.34 17.44 25.70
C GLY A 111 -11.22 16.27 25.23
N ILE A 112 -11.20 15.97 23.91
CA ILE A 112 -11.94 14.86 23.32
C ILE A 112 -10.96 13.71 23.08
N GLU A 113 -11.23 12.55 23.67
CA GLU A 113 -10.40 11.37 23.52
C GLU A 113 -10.77 10.63 22.23
N PRO A 114 -9.84 10.51 21.23
CA PRO A 114 -10.11 9.77 20.01
C PRO A 114 -10.28 8.27 20.28
N GLU A 115 -11.28 7.65 19.69
CA GLU A 115 -11.51 6.20 19.83
C GLU A 115 -10.28 5.38 19.39
N THR A 116 -9.51 5.88 18.43
CA THR A 116 -8.31 5.24 17.89
C THR A 116 -7.08 5.35 18.77
N MET A 117 -7.14 6.10 19.89
CA MET A 117 -5.97 6.40 20.76
C MET A 117 -5.29 5.15 21.28
N TYR A 118 -6.07 4.16 21.68
CA TYR A 118 -5.55 2.89 22.25
C TYR A 118 -5.53 1.75 21.24
N TRP A 119 -5.77 2.05 19.96
CA TRP A 119 -5.70 1.03 18.94
C TRP A 119 -4.24 0.72 18.58
N PRO A 120 -3.91 -0.56 18.30
CA PRO A 120 -2.62 -0.90 17.72
C PRO A 120 -2.34 -0.08 16.46
N ASP A 121 -1.08 0.36 16.25
CA ASP A 121 -0.70 1.24 15.13
C ASP A 121 -1.13 0.67 13.77
N ARG A 122 -1.05 -0.64 13.60
CA ARG A 122 -1.49 -1.33 12.39
C ARG A 122 -3.00 -1.18 12.15
N CYS A 123 -3.80 -1.36 13.18
CA CYS A 123 -5.26 -1.23 13.13
C CYS A 123 -5.68 0.22 12.84
N ARG A 124 -5.08 1.16 13.56
CA ARG A 124 -5.29 2.60 13.37
C ARG A 124 -4.92 3.04 11.96
N THR A 125 -3.74 2.67 11.49
CA THR A 125 -3.24 2.99 10.16
C THR A 125 -4.11 2.40 9.07
N TRP A 126 -4.59 1.16 9.25
CA TRP A 126 -5.52 0.53 8.32
C TRP A 126 -6.85 1.26 8.26
N PHE A 127 -7.45 1.60 9.40
CA PHE A 127 -8.73 2.29 9.47
C PHE A 127 -8.72 3.62 8.70
N PHE A 128 -7.77 4.49 9.01
CA PHE A 128 -7.61 5.75 8.28
C PHE A 128 -7.27 5.53 6.80
N GLY A 129 -6.39 4.58 6.51
CA GLY A 129 -5.99 4.20 5.14
C GLY A 129 -7.16 3.71 4.29
N ALA A 130 -8.14 3.06 4.89
CA ALA A 130 -9.38 2.62 4.24
C ALA A 130 -10.41 3.76 4.06
N GLY A 131 -10.15 4.95 4.60
CA GLY A 131 -11.01 6.12 4.50
C GLY A 131 -11.88 6.35 5.73
N GLY A 132 -11.53 5.74 6.87
CA GLY A 132 -12.09 6.09 8.17
C GLY A 132 -11.67 7.49 8.60
N THR A 133 -12.48 8.15 9.39
CA THR A 133 -12.28 9.49 9.96
C THR A 133 -12.75 9.50 11.40
N LEU A 134 -12.43 10.56 12.14
CA LEU A 134 -12.94 10.76 13.49
C LEU A 134 -14.04 11.82 13.48
N ASP A 135 -15.04 11.61 14.31
CA ASP A 135 -16.05 12.62 14.57
C ASP A 135 -15.43 13.79 15.37
N PRO A 136 -15.52 15.04 14.88
CA PRO A 136 -14.87 16.18 15.52
C PRO A 136 -15.48 16.59 16.86
N VAL A 137 -16.66 16.05 17.21
CA VAL A 137 -17.39 16.38 18.43
C VAL A 137 -17.26 15.25 19.48
N SER A 138 -17.32 14.01 19.05
CA SER A 138 -17.32 12.85 19.97
C SER A 138 -16.01 12.06 19.96
N GLY A 139 -15.11 12.28 18.99
CA GLY A 139 -13.90 11.48 18.82
C GLY A 139 -14.13 10.06 18.31
N MET A 140 -15.36 9.67 18.03
CA MET A 140 -15.73 8.33 17.58
C MET A 140 -15.36 8.11 16.11
N CYS A 141 -15.03 6.86 15.77
CA CYS A 141 -14.75 6.44 14.40
C CYS A 141 -15.99 6.58 13.50
N ARG A 142 -15.82 7.24 12.35
CA ARG A 142 -16.82 7.40 11.28
C ARG A 142 -16.29 6.89 9.95
N TRP A 143 -17.18 6.45 9.09
CA TRP A 143 -16.90 6.03 7.72
C TRP A 143 -18.10 6.28 6.82
N THR A 144 -17.85 6.52 5.55
CA THR A 144 -18.90 6.69 4.53
C THR A 144 -19.07 5.44 3.67
N ASP A 145 -18.10 4.52 3.68
CA ASP A 145 -18.12 3.29 2.91
C ASP A 145 -18.75 2.18 3.77
N GLU A 146 -19.94 1.72 3.40
CA GLU A 146 -20.66 0.66 4.12
C GLU A 146 -19.85 -0.63 4.24
N GLN A 147 -18.89 -0.87 3.32
CA GLN A 147 -18.01 -2.04 3.39
C GLN A 147 -17.07 -2.02 4.60
N LEU A 148 -16.87 -0.88 5.23
CA LEU A 148 -16.08 -0.73 6.46
C LEU A 148 -16.87 -1.09 7.72
N GLU A 149 -18.18 -1.14 7.69
CA GLU A 149 -19.00 -1.34 8.89
C GLU A 149 -18.67 -2.64 9.62
N ILE A 150 -18.71 -3.77 8.91
CA ILE A 150 -18.40 -5.09 9.51
C ILE A 150 -16.94 -5.17 9.96
N PRO A 151 -15.93 -4.83 9.12
CA PRO A 151 -14.53 -4.84 9.54
C PRO A 151 -14.25 -3.96 10.77
N VAL A 152 -14.80 -2.76 10.85
CA VAL A 152 -14.58 -1.86 11.99
C VAL A 152 -15.26 -2.38 13.26
N LYS A 153 -16.48 -2.94 13.17
CA LYS A 153 -17.14 -3.61 14.30
C LYS A 153 -16.32 -4.78 14.83
N ASN A 154 -15.82 -5.62 13.93
CA ASN A 154 -14.96 -6.75 14.29
C ASN A 154 -13.64 -6.25 14.91
N LEU A 155 -13.04 -5.21 14.36
CA LEU A 155 -11.81 -4.64 14.87
C LEU A 155 -11.97 -4.15 16.31
N ARG A 156 -13.04 -3.40 16.61
CA ARG A 156 -13.40 -3.00 17.97
C ARG A 156 -13.55 -4.21 18.90
N HIS A 157 -14.20 -5.27 18.42
CA HIS A 157 -14.40 -6.49 19.19
C HIS A 157 -13.05 -7.12 19.57
N TYR A 158 -12.14 -7.33 18.62
CA TYR A 158 -10.85 -7.96 18.87
C TYR A 158 -9.92 -7.09 19.72
N ILE A 159 -9.87 -5.77 19.48
CA ILE A 159 -9.11 -4.85 20.32
C ILE A 159 -9.58 -4.94 21.79
N ASN A 160 -10.89 -4.89 22.03
CA ASN A 160 -11.46 -5.04 23.35
C ASN A 160 -11.18 -6.41 23.96
N ALA A 161 -11.19 -7.48 23.17
CA ALA A 161 -10.90 -8.84 23.62
C ALA A 161 -9.44 -8.99 24.07
N VAL A 162 -8.50 -8.37 23.35
CA VAL A 162 -7.08 -8.32 23.74
C VAL A 162 -6.90 -7.51 25.02
N GLN A 163 -7.52 -6.35 25.14
CA GLN A 163 -7.43 -5.50 26.34
C GLN A 163 -8.00 -6.21 27.59
N LYS A 164 -9.03 -7.02 27.42
CA LYS A 164 -9.62 -7.83 28.50
C LYS A 164 -8.88 -9.14 28.77
N GLY A 165 -7.84 -9.47 27.99
CA GLY A 165 -7.10 -10.72 28.09
C GLY A 165 -7.88 -11.98 27.66
N THR A 166 -9.02 -11.81 26.98
CA THR A 166 -9.84 -12.92 26.48
C THR A 166 -9.40 -13.41 25.09
N PHE A 167 -8.54 -12.70 24.42
CA PHE A 167 -7.92 -13.06 23.15
C PHE A 167 -6.40 -12.92 23.24
N VAL A 168 -5.68 -13.97 22.86
CA VAL A 168 -4.21 -13.99 22.83
C VAL A 168 -3.75 -13.75 21.41
N LEU A 169 -2.89 -12.75 21.26
CA LEU A 169 -2.26 -12.42 19.98
C LEU A 169 -1.28 -13.51 19.56
N ASP A 170 -1.33 -13.86 18.30
CA ASP A 170 -0.35 -14.70 17.63
C ASP A 170 0.14 -13.96 16.38
N ARG A 171 1.34 -14.29 15.89
CA ARG A 171 1.96 -13.64 14.72
C ARG A 171 1.04 -13.60 13.49
N GLU A 172 0.23 -14.64 13.30
CA GLU A 172 -0.71 -14.76 12.17
C GLU A 172 -2.15 -14.35 12.51
N LYS A 173 -2.44 -14.07 13.79
CA LYS A 173 -3.78 -13.78 14.31
C LYS A 173 -3.75 -12.54 15.19
N ASP A 174 -3.43 -11.41 14.57
CA ASP A 174 -3.61 -10.10 15.21
C ASP A 174 -5.05 -9.59 15.05
N GLU A 175 -5.39 -8.51 15.73
CA GLU A 175 -6.72 -7.92 15.75
C GLU A 175 -7.20 -7.57 14.33
N LEU A 176 -6.31 -7.03 13.50
CA LEU A 176 -6.64 -6.63 12.13
C LEU A 176 -6.88 -7.85 11.23
N THR A 177 -6.03 -8.85 11.31
CA THR A 177 -6.16 -10.10 10.55
C THR A 177 -7.48 -10.80 10.88
N MET A 178 -7.81 -10.86 12.16
CA MET A 178 -9.07 -11.45 12.62
C MET A 178 -10.28 -10.63 12.19
N ALA A 179 -10.20 -9.30 12.25
CA ALA A 179 -11.29 -8.41 11.84
C ALA A 179 -11.58 -8.49 10.33
N LEU A 180 -10.56 -8.68 9.51
CA LEU A 180 -10.68 -8.79 8.06
C LEU A 180 -10.98 -10.22 7.56
N GLY A 181 -10.79 -11.23 8.41
CA GLY A 181 -10.98 -12.63 8.05
C GLY A 181 -9.97 -13.16 7.01
N ASN A 182 -8.87 -12.46 6.79
CA ASN A 182 -7.83 -12.87 5.85
C ASN A 182 -6.52 -13.10 6.62
N PRO A 183 -5.97 -14.34 6.61
CA PRO A 183 -4.65 -14.56 7.16
C PRO A 183 -3.62 -13.73 6.37
N GLU A 184 -2.66 -13.16 7.08
CA GLU A 184 -1.55 -12.49 6.44
C GLU A 184 -0.76 -13.50 5.61
N HIS A 185 -0.40 -13.13 4.38
CA HIS A 185 0.52 -13.95 3.62
C HIS A 185 1.85 -13.98 4.37
N PRO A 186 2.41 -15.17 4.64
CA PRO A 186 3.77 -15.27 5.12
C PRO A 186 4.68 -14.58 4.10
N GLY A 187 5.35 -13.52 4.53
CA GLY A 187 6.26 -12.70 3.73
C GLY A 187 7.48 -13.51 3.26
#